data_e7ea33a287369ce96205903702b10d0e
#
_entry.id   e7ea33a287369ce96205903702b10d0e
#
_cell.length_a   1.000
_cell.length_b   1.000
_cell.length_c   1.000
_cell.angle_alpha   90.00
_cell.angle_beta   90.00
_cell.angle_gamma   90.00
#
_symmetry.space_group_name_H-M   'P 1'
#
loop_
_entity.id
_entity.type
_entity.pdbx_description
1 polymer ?
#
loop_
_entity_poly.entity_id
_entity_poly.type
_entity_poly.pdbx_seq_one_letter_code
_entity_poly.pdbx_strand_id
1 'polypeptide(L)'
;MSDRLVIERLEFQGYCGVSERERETPQPMAVDLELFCDMRLAAATDDVAHTVDYTQVADRVLTIAQTERFHLLEALAERLAQAILAQFPVSAVELWVRKLKPPVHGVRESTGARITRQAVSGAHGERPADWLTQHRHFLTPGHALDLACGHGRHTLYLAQEGFRVEAWDRDAAALEAVRTTAQTLGLSTITTRLVDLEQEPAIPPASFELIAVFYYLQRDLFPQIIRALKPGGLLVFETFLIDNHERFNHPRRREFCLGHNELLSLCRELRVLAYREGALDPRTGPFTAALLAQSPS
;
A
#
# COMPACT_ATOMS: atom_id res chain seq x y z
N MET A 1 18.69 -11.44 -3.81
CA MET A 1 18.40 -11.56 -2.36
C MET A 1 17.72 -10.26 -1.97
N SER A 2 16.59 -10.31 -1.29
CA SER A 2 15.94 -9.11 -0.75
C SER A 2 16.55 -8.80 0.62
N ASP A 3 16.73 -7.51 0.90
CA ASP A 3 17.19 -7.04 2.20
C ASP A 3 16.14 -7.35 3.25
N ARG A 4 16.57 -7.46 4.52
CA ARG A 4 15.66 -7.74 5.62
C ARG A 4 16.12 -7.07 6.91
N LEU A 5 15.17 -6.54 7.63
CA LEU A 5 15.33 -6.06 9.00
C LEU A 5 14.93 -7.18 9.95
N VAL A 6 15.72 -7.42 10.97
CA VAL A 6 15.54 -8.57 11.89
C VAL A 6 15.27 -8.06 13.29
N ILE A 7 14.24 -8.62 13.93
CA ILE A 7 13.96 -8.49 15.37
C ILE A 7 14.10 -9.86 15.99
N GLU A 8 15.12 -10.04 16.81
CA GLU A 8 15.39 -11.31 17.47
C GLU A 8 14.80 -11.32 18.88
N ARG A 9 14.10 -12.38 19.20
CA ARG A 9 13.62 -12.73 20.53
C ARG A 9 12.84 -11.60 21.24
N LEU A 10 11.83 -11.04 20.57
CA LEU A 10 10.88 -10.14 21.21
C LEU A 10 10.03 -10.93 22.19
N GLU A 11 10.29 -10.76 23.50
CA GLU A 11 9.63 -11.52 24.57
C GLU A 11 8.36 -10.82 25.06
N PHE A 12 7.34 -11.62 25.39
CA PHE A 12 6.06 -11.11 25.91
C PHE A 12 5.35 -12.16 26.77
N GLN A 13 4.35 -11.72 27.53
CA GLN A 13 3.39 -12.58 28.21
C GLN A 13 2.14 -12.71 27.34
N GLY A 14 1.87 -13.90 26.81
CA GLY A 14 0.78 -14.13 25.87
C GLY A 14 -0.18 -15.22 26.32
N TYR A 15 -1.38 -15.22 25.71
CA TYR A 15 -2.47 -16.15 26.01
C TYR A 15 -2.72 -17.07 24.82
N CYS A 16 -2.07 -18.23 24.81
CA CYS A 16 -2.17 -19.17 23.70
C CYS A 16 -2.11 -20.62 24.18
N GLY A 17 -3.08 -21.46 23.81
CA GLY A 17 -3.06 -22.89 24.08
C GLY A 17 -4.42 -23.57 23.97
N VAL A 18 -4.37 -24.90 23.85
CA VAL A 18 -5.56 -25.74 23.67
C VAL A 18 -6.39 -25.80 24.94
N SER A 19 -5.75 -25.82 26.13
CA SER A 19 -6.46 -25.82 27.40
C SER A 19 -6.95 -24.42 27.77
N GLU A 20 -8.10 -24.35 28.46
CA GLU A 20 -8.65 -23.12 28.99
C GLU A 20 -7.65 -22.39 29.89
N ARG A 21 -6.98 -23.13 30.77
CA ARG A 21 -5.94 -22.58 31.64
C ARG A 21 -4.84 -21.84 30.88
N GLU A 22 -4.39 -22.35 29.73
CA GLU A 22 -3.36 -21.69 28.91
C GLU A 22 -3.86 -20.40 28.25
N ARG A 23 -5.16 -20.29 28.02
CA ARG A 23 -5.77 -19.07 27.45
C ARG A 23 -6.15 -18.03 28.50
N GLU A 24 -6.23 -18.41 29.76
CA GLU A 24 -6.56 -17.51 30.87
C GLU A 24 -5.33 -17.09 31.67
N THR A 25 -4.26 -17.88 31.62
CA THR A 25 -3.01 -17.59 32.35
C THR A 25 -1.93 -17.15 31.37
N PRO A 26 -1.33 -15.95 31.56
CA PRO A 26 -0.26 -15.48 30.68
C PRO A 26 0.96 -16.40 30.77
N GLN A 27 1.56 -16.68 29.61
CA GLN A 27 2.71 -17.56 29.46
C GLN A 27 3.89 -16.81 28.84
N PRO A 28 5.14 -17.11 29.23
CA PRO A 28 6.31 -16.52 28.59
C PRO A 28 6.45 -17.06 27.16
N MET A 29 6.41 -16.15 26.22
CA MET A 29 6.50 -16.41 24.79
C MET A 29 7.51 -15.48 24.15
N ALA A 30 7.96 -15.81 22.94
CA ALA A 30 8.81 -14.97 22.15
C ALA A 30 8.46 -15.07 20.67
N VAL A 31 8.77 -14.03 19.92
CA VAL A 31 8.73 -14.04 18.47
C VAL A 31 10.04 -13.50 17.90
N ASP A 32 10.54 -14.15 16.86
CA ASP A 32 11.57 -13.63 15.97
C ASP A 32 10.90 -13.22 14.66
N LEU A 33 11.35 -12.13 14.07
CA LEU A 33 10.77 -11.53 12.88
C LEU A 33 11.87 -11.19 11.88
N GLU A 34 11.69 -11.58 10.62
CA GLU A 34 12.48 -11.13 9.49
C GLU A 34 11.53 -10.37 8.53
N LEU A 35 11.76 -9.07 8.39
CA LEU A 35 10.91 -8.14 7.62
C LEU A 35 11.61 -7.84 6.29
N PHE A 36 11.08 -8.34 5.20
CA PHE A 36 11.66 -8.16 3.87
C PHE A 36 11.25 -6.79 3.31
N CYS A 37 12.20 -5.88 3.18
CA CYS A 37 11.99 -4.51 2.72
C CYS A 37 13.19 -4.01 1.92
N ASP A 38 12.98 -2.99 1.09
CA ASP A 38 14.07 -2.32 0.37
C ASP A 38 14.74 -1.31 1.30
N MET A 39 16.02 -1.51 1.60
CA MET A 39 16.79 -0.65 2.51
C MET A 39 17.66 0.37 1.78
N ARG A 40 17.72 0.36 0.44
CA ARG A 40 18.67 1.17 -0.34
C ARG A 40 18.48 2.66 -0.13
N LEU A 41 17.23 3.12 -0.09
CA LEU A 41 16.93 4.54 0.11
C LEU A 41 17.27 4.98 1.54
N ALA A 42 16.88 4.21 2.53
CA ALA A 42 17.20 4.48 3.93
C ALA A 42 18.73 4.53 4.15
N ALA A 43 19.47 3.57 3.59
CA ALA A 43 20.93 3.53 3.66
C ALA A 43 21.62 4.73 2.96
N ALA A 44 20.99 5.28 1.92
CA ALA A 44 21.52 6.43 1.21
C ALA A 44 21.21 7.77 1.88
N THR A 45 20.09 7.87 2.60
CA THR A 45 19.59 9.12 3.17
C THR A 45 19.76 9.23 4.68
N ASP A 46 20.02 8.11 5.36
CA ASP A 46 20.06 7.98 6.82
C ASP A 46 18.79 8.57 7.49
N ASP A 47 17.63 8.32 6.87
CA ASP A 47 16.33 8.84 7.30
C ASP A 47 15.36 7.69 7.59
N VAL A 48 14.84 7.67 8.83
CA VAL A 48 13.86 6.68 9.29
C VAL A 48 12.55 6.69 8.47
N ALA A 49 12.22 7.81 7.84
CA ALA A 49 11.06 7.92 6.96
C ALA A 49 11.14 7.00 5.73
N HIS A 50 12.34 6.53 5.38
CA HIS A 50 12.60 5.66 4.24
C HIS A 50 12.77 4.18 4.60
N THR A 51 12.51 3.79 5.84
CA THR A 51 12.65 2.41 6.30
C THR A 51 11.43 1.95 7.11
N VAL A 52 11.46 0.71 7.55
CA VAL A 52 10.50 0.17 8.51
C VAL A 52 10.94 0.57 9.91
N ASP A 53 10.12 1.35 10.61
CA ASP A 53 10.34 1.62 12.03
C ASP A 53 10.06 0.33 12.83
N TYR A 54 11.12 -0.36 13.20
CA TYR A 54 11.03 -1.62 13.93
C TYR A 54 10.44 -1.44 15.34
N THR A 55 10.50 -0.24 15.91
CA THR A 55 9.87 0.05 17.21
C THR A 55 8.35 -0.04 17.09
N GLN A 56 7.77 0.56 16.06
CA GLN A 56 6.34 0.48 15.78
C GLN A 56 5.91 -0.96 15.45
N VAL A 57 6.76 -1.74 14.75
CA VAL A 57 6.49 -3.17 14.50
C VAL A 57 6.44 -3.95 15.81
N ALA A 58 7.43 -3.75 16.69
CA ALA A 58 7.49 -4.41 17.98
C ALA A 58 6.27 -4.04 18.85
N ASP A 59 5.89 -2.77 18.92
CA ASP A 59 4.72 -2.30 19.67
C ASP A 59 3.42 -2.93 19.15
N ARG A 60 3.28 -3.05 17.83
CA ARG A 60 2.12 -3.69 17.22
C ARG A 60 2.03 -5.17 17.55
N VAL A 61 3.15 -5.88 17.45
CA VAL A 61 3.26 -7.30 17.82
C VAL A 61 2.90 -7.52 19.29
N LEU A 62 3.48 -6.71 20.19
CA LEU A 62 3.21 -6.80 21.63
C LEU A 62 1.74 -6.52 21.95
N THR A 63 1.14 -5.52 21.30
CA THR A 63 -0.29 -5.20 21.47
C THR A 63 -1.17 -6.41 21.17
N ILE A 64 -0.99 -7.05 20.00
CA ILE A 64 -1.78 -8.21 19.59
C ILE A 64 -1.51 -9.41 20.54
N ALA A 65 -0.24 -9.72 20.75
CA ALA A 65 0.18 -10.89 21.46
C ALA A 65 -0.21 -10.88 22.96
N GLN A 66 -0.32 -9.70 23.57
CA GLN A 66 -0.69 -9.53 24.97
C GLN A 66 -2.20 -9.34 25.20
N THR A 67 -2.94 -8.89 24.18
CA THR A 67 -4.37 -8.57 24.35
C THR A 67 -5.31 -9.60 23.76
N GLU A 68 -4.91 -10.26 22.66
CA GLU A 68 -5.73 -11.27 21.99
C GLU A 68 -5.44 -12.67 22.56
N ARG A 69 -6.42 -13.58 22.45
CA ARG A 69 -6.34 -14.97 22.94
C ARG A 69 -6.41 -15.95 21.79
N PHE A 70 -5.52 -16.95 21.80
CA PHE A 70 -5.39 -17.89 20.70
C PHE A 70 -5.44 -19.35 21.21
N HIS A 71 -6.07 -20.22 20.44
CA HIS A 71 -6.06 -21.66 20.69
C HIS A 71 -4.75 -22.30 20.16
N LEU A 72 -4.22 -21.77 19.07
CA LEU A 72 -3.09 -22.34 18.35
C LEU A 72 -1.99 -21.30 18.15
N LEU A 73 -0.73 -21.72 18.20
CA LEU A 73 0.42 -20.87 17.86
C LEU A 73 0.38 -20.43 16.40
N GLU A 74 -0.14 -21.28 15.52
CA GLU A 74 -0.33 -21.02 14.11
C GLU A 74 -1.30 -19.86 13.89
N ALA A 75 -2.38 -19.79 14.66
CA ALA A 75 -3.35 -18.70 14.57
C ALA A 75 -2.76 -17.36 15.06
N LEU A 76 -1.98 -17.38 16.14
CA LEU A 76 -1.24 -16.21 16.59
C LEU A 76 -0.22 -15.77 15.54
N ALA A 77 0.55 -16.71 15.00
CA ALA A 77 1.54 -16.43 13.96
C ALA A 77 0.89 -15.79 12.73
N GLU A 78 -0.20 -16.36 12.23
CA GLU A 78 -0.96 -15.83 11.09
C GLU A 78 -1.47 -14.41 11.36
N ARG A 79 -2.05 -14.20 12.55
CA ARG A 79 -2.59 -12.88 12.96
C ARG A 79 -1.50 -11.80 13.02
N LEU A 80 -0.32 -12.14 13.53
CA LEU A 80 0.84 -11.24 13.55
C LEU A 80 1.33 -10.94 12.14
N ALA A 81 1.48 -11.96 11.29
CA ALA A 81 1.91 -11.78 9.91
C ALA A 81 0.96 -10.84 9.13
N GLN A 82 -0.35 -11.08 9.24
CA GLN A 82 -1.36 -10.23 8.59
C GLN A 82 -1.30 -8.78 9.07
N ALA A 83 -1.14 -8.55 10.38
CA ALA A 83 -1.05 -7.20 10.93
C ALA A 83 0.21 -6.46 10.46
N ILE A 84 1.34 -7.16 10.38
CA ILE A 84 2.60 -6.58 9.88
C ILE A 84 2.49 -6.23 8.40
N LEU A 85 2.03 -7.17 7.56
CA LEU A 85 1.89 -6.98 6.12
C LEU A 85 0.88 -5.88 5.75
N ALA A 86 -0.16 -5.69 6.57
CA ALA A 86 -1.17 -4.66 6.35
C ALA A 86 -0.71 -3.24 6.74
N GLN A 87 0.17 -3.11 7.74
CA GLN A 87 0.50 -1.80 8.33
C GLN A 87 1.89 -1.29 7.99
N PHE A 88 2.81 -2.20 7.65
CA PHE A 88 4.21 -1.85 7.44
C PHE A 88 4.65 -2.11 6.01
N PRO A 89 5.66 -1.39 5.56
CA PRO A 89 6.16 -1.42 4.21
C PRO A 89 7.09 -2.60 3.93
N VAL A 90 6.57 -3.79 4.07
CA VAL A 90 7.30 -5.03 3.88
C VAL A 90 6.69 -5.86 2.76
N SER A 91 7.52 -6.47 1.94
CA SER A 91 7.08 -7.36 0.84
C SER A 91 6.81 -8.78 1.32
N ALA A 92 7.43 -9.16 2.43
CA ALA A 92 7.22 -10.44 3.09
C ALA A 92 7.59 -10.35 4.56
N VAL A 93 7.09 -11.27 5.36
CA VAL A 93 7.50 -11.49 6.74
C VAL A 93 7.73 -12.98 6.98
N GLU A 94 8.87 -13.30 7.55
CA GLU A 94 9.10 -14.60 8.19
C GLU A 94 9.07 -14.39 9.69
N LEU A 95 8.29 -15.21 10.41
CA LEU A 95 8.22 -15.12 11.86
C LEU A 95 8.19 -16.49 12.52
N TRP A 96 8.75 -16.55 13.70
CA TRP A 96 8.77 -17.74 14.54
C TRP A 96 8.23 -17.40 15.93
N VAL A 97 6.96 -17.73 16.18
CA VAL A 97 6.33 -17.60 17.50
C VAL A 97 6.54 -18.86 18.30
N ARG A 98 6.96 -18.74 19.57
CA ARG A 98 7.23 -19.87 20.43
C ARG A 98 6.87 -19.65 21.89
N LYS A 99 6.47 -20.71 22.56
CA LYS A 99 6.39 -20.80 24.03
C LYS A 99 7.76 -21.10 24.59
N LEU A 100 8.22 -20.29 25.53
CA LEU A 100 9.52 -20.47 26.18
C LEU A 100 9.49 -21.53 27.30
N LYS A 101 8.29 -21.86 27.79
CA LYS A 101 8.05 -22.91 28.78
C LYS A 101 6.86 -23.78 28.38
N PRO A 102 6.99 -24.60 27.31
CA PRO A 102 5.86 -25.40 26.85
C PRO A 102 5.49 -26.46 27.83
N PRO A 103 4.22 -26.83 28.03
CA PRO A 103 3.76 -27.88 28.92
C PRO A 103 3.96 -29.28 28.29
N VAL A 104 5.14 -29.53 27.73
CA VAL A 104 5.49 -30.78 27.03
C VAL A 104 6.71 -31.39 27.69
N HIS A 105 6.55 -32.61 28.21
CA HIS A 105 7.62 -33.32 28.86
C HIS A 105 8.77 -33.61 27.86
N GLY A 106 10.00 -33.29 28.27
CA GLY A 106 11.20 -33.52 27.46
C GLY A 106 11.61 -32.36 26.55
N VAL A 107 10.74 -31.36 26.33
CA VAL A 107 11.15 -30.16 25.65
C VAL A 107 11.85 -29.21 26.61
N ARG A 108 13.14 -28.92 26.33
CA ARG A 108 13.99 -28.12 27.22
C ARG A 108 14.02 -26.63 26.89
N GLU A 109 13.80 -26.24 25.62
CA GLU A 109 13.91 -24.86 25.20
C GLU A 109 12.56 -24.23 24.85
N SER A 110 11.97 -24.61 23.71
CA SER A 110 10.73 -23.98 23.24
C SER A 110 9.95 -24.88 22.27
N THR A 111 8.67 -24.59 22.10
CA THR A 111 7.85 -25.15 21.04
C THR A 111 7.16 -23.98 20.32
N GLY A 112 7.18 -23.98 19.00
CA GLY A 112 6.68 -22.85 18.23
C GLY A 112 6.19 -23.19 16.83
N ALA A 113 5.56 -22.20 16.20
CA ALA A 113 5.19 -22.20 14.80
C ALA A 113 6.06 -21.18 14.06
N ARG A 114 6.64 -21.62 12.93
CA ARG A 114 7.38 -20.75 12.01
C ARG A 114 6.60 -20.66 10.71
N ILE A 115 6.33 -19.46 10.27
CA ILE A 115 5.62 -19.21 9.01
C ILE A 115 6.32 -18.13 8.20
N THR A 116 6.17 -18.21 6.88
CA THR A 116 6.54 -17.14 5.95
C THR A 116 5.27 -16.71 5.24
N ARG A 117 5.01 -15.40 5.21
CA ARG A 117 3.91 -14.80 4.45
C ARG A 117 4.47 -13.71 3.58
N GLN A 118 4.00 -13.68 2.35
CA GLN A 118 4.29 -12.59 1.41
C GLN A 118 3.10 -11.65 1.40
N ALA A 119 3.37 -10.36 1.21
CA ALA A 119 2.35 -9.44 0.76
C ALA A 119 1.76 -10.01 -0.53
N VAL A 120 0.46 -10.31 -0.52
CA VAL A 120 -0.19 -10.88 -1.70
C VAL A 120 -0.12 -9.82 -2.78
N SER A 121 0.68 -10.06 -3.81
CA SER A 121 0.69 -9.24 -5.01
C SER A 121 -0.75 -9.24 -5.55
N GLY A 122 -1.44 -8.12 -5.40
CA GLY A 122 -2.79 -7.94 -5.89
C GLY A 122 -3.92 -7.84 -4.89
N ALA A 123 -3.74 -8.06 -3.57
CA ALA A 123 -4.83 -7.89 -2.61
C ALA A 123 -4.51 -6.99 -1.40
N HIS A 124 -3.27 -6.97 -0.88
CA HIS A 124 -2.95 -6.20 0.33
C HIS A 124 -1.52 -5.62 0.37
N GLY A 125 -0.70 -5.73 -0.68
CA GLY A 125 0.75 -5.56 -0.57
C GLY A 125 1.42 -4.54 -1.47
N GLU A 126 0.71 -3.86 -2.34
CA GLU A 126 1.31 -2.73 -3.04
C GLU A 126 1.04 -1.46 -2.24
N ARG A 127 2.11 -0.83 -1.76
CA ARG A 127 2.02 0.50 -1.17
C ARG A 127 1.40 1.48 -2.15
N PRO A 128 0.62 2.45 -1.67
CA PRO A 128 0.29 3.60 -2.49
C PRO A 128 1.58 4.24 -3.00
N ALA A 129 1.54 4.83 -4.18
CA ALA A 129 2.70 5.50 -4.75
C ALA A 129 3.25 6.56 -3.77
N ASP A 130 4.58 6.63 -3.66
CA ASP A 130 5.25 7.61 -2.79
C ASP A 130 4.81 9.05 -3.10
N TRP A 131 4.53 9.34 -4.36
CA TRP A 131 4.02 10.64 -4.78
C TRP A 131 2.70 11.00 -4.08
N LEU A 132 1.79 10.05 -3.92
CA LEU A 132 0.51 10.27 -3.23
C LEU A 132 0.72 10.49 -1.72
N THR A 133 1.55 9.64 -1.09
CA THR A 133 1.77 9.69 0.36
C THR A 133 2.56 10.92 0.80
N GLN A 134 3.59 11.31 0.04
CA GLN A 134 4.39 12.52 0.29
C GLN A 134 3.56 13.81 0.24
N HIS A 135 2.52 13.84 -0.60
CA HIS A 135 1.65 14.99 -0.78
C HIS A 135 0.33 14.89 -0.01
N ARG A 136 0.21 13.92 0.92
CA ARG A 136 -1.00 13.70 1.72
C ARG A 136 -1.48 14.96 2.44
N HIS A 137 -0.57 15.82 2.87
CA HIS A 137 -0.89 17.07 3.59
C HIS A 137 -1.69 18.09 2.76
N PHE A 138 -1.75 17.96 1.42
CA PHE A 138 -2.65 18.73 0.56
C PHE A 138 -4.04 18.13 0.48
N LEU A 139 -4.22 16.86 0.83
CA LEU A 139 -5.45 16.12 0.60
C LEU A 139 -6.42 16.36 1.76
N THR A 140 -7.64 16.81 1.42
CA THR A 140 -8.75 16.93 2.37
C THR A 140 -9.78 15.87 2.03
N PRO A 141 -10.23 15.04 3.01
CA PRO A 141 -11.23 14.01 2.76
C PRO A 141 -12.48 14.56 2.07
N GLY A 142 -12.96 13.81 1.09
CA GLY A 142 -14.11 14.17 0.26
C GLY A 142 -14.45 13.02 -0.67
N HIS A 143 -15.00 13.30 -1.87
CA HIS A 143 -15.29 12.31 -2.88
C HIS A 143 -14.08 12.18 -3.83
N ALA A 144 -13.48 11.01 -3.87
CA ALA A 144 -12.32 10.71 -4.70
C ALA A 144 -12.68 9.74 -5.83
N LEU A 145 -12.01 9.88 -6.96
CA LEU A 145 -12.03 8.94 -8.07
C LEU A 145 -10.64 8.37 -8.30
N ASP A 146 -10.52 7.04 -8.28
CA ASP A 146 -9.30 6.31 -8.64
C ASP A 146 -9.51 5.68 -10.02
N LEU A 147 -8.89 6.26 -11.05
CA LEU A 147 -9.02 5.82 -12.45
C LEU A 147 -7.96 4.80 -12.81
N ALA A 148 -8.39 3.69 -13.44
CA ALA A 148 -7.56 2.52 -13.70
C ALA A 148 -6.93 1.99 -12.40
N CYS A 149 -7.79 1.78 -11.39
CA CYS A 149 -7.38 1.50 -10.02
C CYS A 149 -6.66 0.16 -9.84
N GLY A 150 -6.75 -0.76 -10.83
CA GLY A 150 -6.22 -2.11 -10.72
C GLY A 150 -6.74 -2.80 -9.45
N HIS A 151 -5.84 -3.39 -8.66
CA HIS A 151 -6.18 -4.06 -7.41
C HIS A 151 -6.40 -3.08 -6.23
N GLY A 152 -6.46 -1.77 -6.49
CA GLY A 152 -6.97 -0.76 -5.55
C GLY A 152 -6.01 -0.30 -4.47
N ARG A 153 -4.70 -0.36 -4.65
CA ARG A 153 -3.73 0.12 -3.64
C ARG A 153 -3.94 1.58 -3.25
N HIS A 154 -4.27 2.45 -4.21
CA HIS A 154 -4.56 3.86 -3.95
C HIS A 154 -5.99 4.04 -3.43
N THR A 155 -6.96 3.29 -3.98
CA THR A 155 -8.35 3.23 -3.50
C THR A 155 -8.42 2.93 -2.00
N LEU A 156 -7.75 1.86 -1.56
CA LEU A 156 -7.73 1.41 -0.16
C LEU A 156 -7.06 2.45 0.75
N TYR A 157 -5.93 3.00 0.31
CA TYR A 157 -5.24 4.06 1.04
C TYR A 157 -6.12 5.30 1.20
N LEU A 158 -6.73 5.80 0.13
CA LEU A 158 -7.60 6.99 0.19
C LEU A 158 -8.83 6.76 1.09
N ALA A 159 -9.40 5.55 1.07
CA ALA A 159 -10.51 5.20 1.95
C ALA A 159 -10.08 5.18 3.44
N GLN A 160 -8.88 4.69 3.75
CA GLN A 160 -8.29 4.76 5.10
C GLN A 160 -8.03 6.20 5.55
N GLU A 161 -7.68 7.09 4.62
CA GLU A 161 -7.52 8.53 4.85
C GLU A 161 -8.87 9.28 4.95
N GLY A 162 -10.00 8.56 4.94
CA GLY A 162 -11.35 9.12 5.14
C GLY A 162 -12.07 9.59 3.88
N PHE A 163 -11.56 9.28 2.69
CA PHE A 163 -12.26 9.57 1.46
C PHE A 163 -13.41 8.60 1.19
N ARG A 164 -14.45 9.09 0.52
CA ARG A 164 -15.39 8.24 -0.21
C ARG A 164 -14.81 8.03 -1.61
N VAL A 165 -14.47 6.79 -1.97
CA VAL A 165 -13.72 6.48 -3.19
C VAL A 165 -14.57 5.74 -4.21
N GLU A 166 -14.65 6.26 -5.43
CA GLU A 166 -15.05 5.49 -6.61
C GLU A 166 -13.80 4.92 -7.29
N ALA A 167 -13.73 3.60 -7.40
CA ALA A 167 -12.63 2.88 -8.03
C ALA A 167 -13.08 2.32 -9.38
N TRP A 168 -12.51 2.81 -10.47
CA TRP A 168 -12.88 2.42 -11.83
C TRP A 168 -11.75 1.65 -12.49
N ASP A 169 -12.11 0.48 -13.04
CA ASP A 169 -11.20 -0.35 -13.83
C ASP A 169 -11.98 -1.18 -14.86
N ARG A 170 -11.29 -1.66 -15.89
CA ARG A 170 -11.86 -2.61 -16.86
C ARG A 170 -11.72 -4.08 -16.45
N ASP A 171 -10.91 -4.37 -15.45
CA ASP A 171 -10.68 -5.72 -14.92
C ASP A 171 -11.65 -6.04 -13.79
N ALA A 172 -12.65 -6.86 -14.08
CA ALA A 172 -13.65 -7.28 -13.11
C ALA A 172 -13.02 -8.09 -11.94
N ALA A 173 -11.95 -8.86 -12.19
CA ALA A 173 -11.27 -9.63 -11.14
C ALA A 173 -10.49 -8.71 -10.19
N ALA A 174 -9.85 -7.67 -10.71
CA ALA A 174 -9.19 -6.66 -9.91
C ALA A 174 -10.19 -5.91 -9.02
N LEU A 175 -11.35 -5.50 -9.56
CA LEU A 175 -12.40 -4.85 -8.80
C LEU A 175 -13.02 -5.76 -7.71
N GLU A 176 -13.12 -7.07 -7.97
CA GLU A 176 -13.57 -8.03 -6.95
C GLU A 176 -12.55 -8.14 -5.81
N ALA A 177 -11.26 -8.13 -6.12
CA ALA A 177 -10.20 -8.09 -5.12
C ALA A 177 -10.28 -6.82 -4.26
N VAL A 178 -10.55 -5.65 -4.86
CA VAL A 178 -10.79 -4.40 -4.12
C VAL A 178 -11.97 -4.54 -3.15
N ARG A 179 -13.12 -5.08 -3.61
CA ARG A 179 -14.30 -5.29 -2.76
C ARG A 179 -14.03 -6.22 -1.58
N THR A 180 -13.38 -7.35 -1.86
CA THR A 180 -13.02 -8.35 -0.83
C THR A 180 -12.09 -7.75 0.21
N THR A 181 -11.08 -7.00 -0.24
CA THR A 181 -10.14 -6.33 0.64
C THR A 181 -10.81 -5.25 1.48
N ALA A 182 -11.65 -4.41 0.85
CA ALA A 182 -12.42 -3.37 1.54
C ALA A 182 -13.30 -3.96 2.64
N GLN A 183 -14.01 -5.06 2.38
CA GLN A 183 -14.82 -5.77 3.37
C GLN A 183 -13.96 -6.28 4.53
N THR A 184 -12.82 -6.90 4.25
CA THR A 184 -11.90 -7.42 5.28
C THR A 184 -11.37 -6.32 6.19
N LEU A 185 -11.12 -5.13 5.62
CA LEU A 185 -10.64 -3.95 6.35
C LEU A 185 -11.76 -3.10 6.97
N GLY A 186 -13.03 -3.45 6.77
CA GLY A 186 -14.18 -2.67 7.25
C GLY A 186 -14.34 -1.31 6.56
N LEU A 187 -13.81 -1.15 5.35
CA LEU A 187 -13.89 0.09 4.56
C LEU A 187 -15.19 0.13 3.75
N SER A 188 -16.22 0.76 4.30
CA SER A 188 -17.55 0.88 3.66
C SER A 188 -17.69 2.05 2.70
N THR A 189 -16.66 2.88 2.55
CA THR A 189 -16.68 4.11 1.74
C THR A 189 -16.20 3.91 0.30
N ILE A 190 -15.95 2.67 -0.13
CA ILE A 190 -15.48 2.33 -1.47
C ILE A 190 -16.63 1.83 -2.34
N THR A 191 -16.74 2.39 -3.54
CA THR A 191 -17.62 1.90 -4.60
C THR A 191 -16.77 1.53 -5.82
N THR A 192 -16.97 0.34 -6.38
CA THR A 192 -16.25 -0.09 -7.58
C THR A 192 -17.13 -0.02 -8.82
N ARG A 193 -16.57 0.38 -9.95
CA ARG A 193 -17.26 0.46 -11.23
C ARG A 193 -16.45 -0.17 -12.35
N LEU A 194 -17.04 -1.14 -13.05
CA LEU A 194 -16.44 -1.73 -14.25
C LEU A 194 -16.60 -0.75 -15.41
N VAL A 195 -15.49 -0.19 -15.88
CA VAL A 195 -15.45 0.83 -16.93
C VAL A 195 -14.25 0.58 -17.82
N ASP A 196 -14.49 0.50 -19.12
CA ASP A 196 -13.43 0.59 -20.12
C ASP A 196 -13.20 2.06 -20.46
N LEU A 197 -12.10 2.60 -19.96
CA LEU A 197 -11.74 4.01 -20.16
C LEU A 197 -11.41 4.34 -21.64
N GLU A 198 -11.13 3.33 -22.47
CA GLU A 198 -10.87 3.49 -23.90
C GLU A 198 -12.19 3.61 -24.73
N GLN A 199 -13.35 3.34 -24.11
CA GLN A 199 -14.67 3.39 -24.72
C GLN A 199 -15.45 4.69 -24.38
N GLU A 200 -14.76 5.82 -24.27
CA GLU A 200 -15.34 7.13 -23.94
C GLU A 200 -16.19 7.12 -22.64
N PRO A 201 -15.57 6.90 -21.49
CA PRO A 201 -16.29 6.92 -20.24
C PRO A 201 -16.87 8.30 -19.96
N ALA A 202 -18.12 8.35 -19.51
CA ALA A 202 -18.74 9.59 -19.04
C ALA A 202 -18.32 9.85 -17.59
N ILE A 203 -17.24 10.61 -17.38
CA ILE A 203 -16.85 11.08 -16.04
C ILE A 203 -17.73 12.31 -15.71
N PRO A 204 -18.53 12.27 -14.62
CA PRO A 204 -19.44 13.36 -14.30
C PRO A 204 -18.65 14.65 -13.97
N PRO A 205 -19.04 15.81 -14.53
CA PRO A 205 -18.34 17.07 -14.30
C PRO A 205 -18.53 17.56 -12.84
N ALA A 206 -17.54 18.30 -12.33
CA ALA A 206 -17.52 18.92 -11.01
C ALA A 206 -17.98 17.99 -9.85
N SER A 207 -17.52 16.75 -9.87
CA SER A 207 -18.01 15.70 -8.96
C SER A 207 -17.01 15.28 -7.89
N PHE A 208 -15.71 15.51 -8.10
CA PHE A 208 -14.66 14.96 -7.27
C PHE A 208 -13.76 16.05 -6.66
N GLU A 209 -13.51 15.92 -5.37
CA GLU A 209 -12.49 16.70 -4.64
C GLU A 209 -11.08 16.21 -4.97
N LEU A 210 -10.95 14.91 -5.35
CA LEU A 210 -9.69 14.31 -5.71
C LEU A 210 -9.87 13.34 -6.87
N ILE A 211 -8.99 13.41 -7.87
CA ILE A 211 -8.85 12.37 -8.89
C ILE A 211 -7.41 11.85 -8.83
N ALA A 212 -7.27 10.54 -8.71
CA ALA A 212 -6.00 9.82 -8.67
C ALA A 212 -5.85 8.97 -9.93
N VAL A 213 -4.70 9.08 -10.60
CA VAL A 213 -4.37 8.29 -11.79
C VAL A 213 -2.92 7.85 -11.72
N PHE A 214 -2.69 6.55 -11.65
CA PHE A 214 -1.34 5.99 -11.49
C PHE A 214 -1.06 4.90 -12.52
N TYR A 215 0.06 5.07 -13.24
CA TYR A 215 0.56 4.12 -14.25
C TYR A 215 -0.44 3.80 -15.36
N TYR A 216 -1.31 4.77 -15.64
CA TYR A 216 -2.25 4.75 -16.75
C TYR A 216 -2.12 6.05 -17.55
N LEU A 217 -2.15 5.97 -18.87
CA LEU A 217 -2.06 7.13 -19.76
C LEU A 217 -3.03 6.99 -20.92
N GLN A 218 -3.99 7.90 -20.96
CA GLN A 218 -4.89 8.13 -22.09
C GLN A 218 -5.04 9.63 -22.26
N ARG A 219 -4.44 10.18 -23.31
CA ARG A 219 -4.33 11.62 -23.54
C ARG A 219 -5.70 12.29 -23.73
N ASP A 220 -6.58 11.64 -24.46
CA ASP A 220 -7.93 12.16 -24.77
C ASP A 220 -8.85 12.21 -23.53
N LEU A 221 -8.45 11.57 -22.44
CA LEU A 221 -9.21 11.56 -21.19
C LEU A 221 -8.95 12.81 -20.32
N PHE A 222 -7.83 13.51 -20.50
CA PHE A 222 -7.47 14.67 -19.67
C PHE A 222 -8.53 15.77 -19.64
N PRO A 223 -9.16 16.17 -20.75
CA PRO A 223 -10.23 17.17 -20.69
C PRO A 223 -11.43 16.74 -19.84
N GLN A 224 -11.75 15.44 -19.78
CA GLN A 224 -12.81 14.92 -18.93
C GLN A 224 -12.37 14.87 -17.45
N ILE A 225 -11.14 14.42 -17.18
CA ILE A 225 -10.56 14.42 -15.83
C ILE A 225 -10.58 15.83 -15.24
N ILE A 226 -10.11 16.83 -16.00
CA ILE A 226 -10.05 18.22 -15.54
C ILE A 226 -11.45 18.76 -15.25
N ARG A 227 -12.43 18.53 -16.14
CA ARG A 227 -13.82 18.95 -15.94
C ARG A 227 -14.52 18.23 -14.79
N ALA A 228 -14.09 17.03 -14.44
CA ALA A 228 -14.67 16.24 -13.36
C ALA A 228 -14.24 16.70 -11.97
N LEU A 229 -13.14 17.46 -11.87
CA LEU A 229 -12.72 18.10 -10.63
C LEU A 229 -13.71 19.20 -10.22
N LYS A 230 -14.03 19.25 -8.95
CA LYS A 230 -14.71 20.40 -8.36
C LYS A 230 -13.80 21.64 -8.36
N PRO A 231 -14.35 22.86 -8.24
CA PRO A 231 -13.54 24.03 -7.95
C PRO A 231 -12.65 23.78 -6.74
N GLY A 232 -11.34 24.03 -6.88
CA GLY A 232 -10.34 23.72 -5.84
C GLY A 232 -9.97 22.24 -5.69
N GLY A 233 -10.59 21.33 -6.46
CA GLY A 233 -10.29 19.89 -6.44
C GLY A 233 -8.90 19.58 -6.97
N LEU A 234 -8.35 18.43 -6.57
CA LEU A 234 -6.97 18.04 -6.82
C LEU A 234 -6.87 16.87 -7.82
N LEU A 235 -5.92 16.97 -8.73
CA LEU A 235 -5.43 15.85 -9.55
C LEU A 235 -4.09 15.39 -9.01
N VAL A 236 -4.00 14.09 -8.67
CA VAL A 236 -2.73 13.41 -8.40
C VAL A 236 -2.48 12.43 -9.53
N PHE A 237 -1.40 12.62 -10.25
CA PHE A 237 -1.09 11.84 -11.44
C PHE A 237 0.36 11.38 -11.43
N GLU A 238 0.64 10.12 -11.76
CA GLU A 238 2.00 9.64 -12.00
C GLU A 238 1.98 8.53 -13.04
N THR A 239 2.84 8.65 -14.08
CA THR A 239 3.06 7.56 -15.05
C THR A 239 4.46 7.62 -15.65
N PHE A 240 4.78 6.61 -16.47
CA PHE A 240 6.11 6.45 -17.05
C PHE A 240 6.45 7.54 -18.08
N LEU A 241 7.70 7.97 -18.04
CA LEU A 241 8.34 8.77 -19.09
C LEU A 241 8.88 7.88 -20.20
N ILE A 242 9.10 8.50 -21.36
CA ILE A 242 9.72 7.85 -22.52
C ILE A 242 11.10 7.26 -22.20
N ASP A 243 11.86 7.90 -21.33
CA ASP A 243 13.16 7.43 -20.82
C ASP A 243 13.08 6.04 -20.19
N ASN A 244 11.97 5.74 -19.52
CA ASN A 244 11.76 4.42 -18.90
C ASN A 244 11.60 3.34 -19.97
N HIS A 245 10.87 3.63 -21.07
CA HIS A 245 10.76 2.73 -22.21
C HIS A 245 12.10 2.54 -22.91
N GLU A 246 12.80 3.62 -23.20
CA GLU A 246 14.07 3.60 -23.93
C GLU A 246 15.15 2.83 -23.16
N ARG A 247 15.15 2.93 -21.84
CA ARG A 247 16.19 2.33 -21.00
C ARG A 247 15.88 0.91 -20.53
N PHE A 248 14.60 0.64 -20.22
CA PHE A 248 14.19 -0.62 -19.60
C PHE A 248 13.19 -1.42 -20.46
N ASN A 249 12.80 -0.92 -21.64
CA ASN A 249 11.77 -1.49 -22.49
C ASN A 249 10.44 -1.71 -21.72
N HIS A 250 10.13 -0.79 -20.81
CA HIS A 250 8.93 -0.81 -19.98
C HIS A 250 8.31 0.59 -19.84
N PRO A 251 7.02 0.75 -20.06
CA PRO A 251 6.06 -0.18 -20.71
C PRO A 251 6.55 -0.57 -22.12
N ARG A 252 6.12 -1.74 -22.62
CA ARG A 252 6.56 -2.23 -23.94
C ARG A 252 6.12 -1.32 -25.10
N ARG A 253 5.03 -0.59 -24.95
CA ARG A 253 4.49 0.33 -25.95
C ARG A 253 4.85 1.77 -25.59
N ARG A 254 5.48 2.43 -26.54
CA ARG A 254 5.92 3.82 -26.37
C ARG A 254 4.76 4.80 -26.14
N GLU A 255 3.59 4.53 -26.72
CA GLU A 255 2.38 5.34 -26.56
C GLU A 255 1.88 5.43 -25.11
N PHE A 256 2.26 4.50 -24.23
CA PHE A 256 1.94 4.51 -22.81
C PHE A 256 2.93 5.30 -21.96
N CYS A 257 3.87 5.99 -22.60
CA CYS A 257 4.83 6.86 -21.93
C CYS A 257 4.55 8.33 -22.28
N LEU A 258 4.77 9.21 -21.32
CA LEU A 258 4.78 10.66 -21.53
C LEU A 258 6.10 11.09 -22.16
N GLY A 259 6.03 12.06 -23.06
CA GLY A 259 7.18 12.87 -23.44
C GLY A 259 7.58 13.87 -22.35
N HIS A 260 8.77 14.46 -22.48
CA HIS A 260 9.25 15.46 -21.52
C HIS A 260 8.33 16.68 -21.51
N ASN A 261 7.96 17.14 -20.30
CA ASN A 261 7.04 18.25 -20.05
C ASN A 261 5.61 18.05 -20.62
N GLU A 262 5.29 16.88 -21.15
CA GLU A 262 3.98 16.62 -21.76
C GLU A 262 2.85 16.70 -20.71
N LEU A 263 3.08 16.18 -19.51
CA LEU A 263 2.09 16.20 -18.42
C LEU A 263 1.70 17.64 -18.04
N LEU A 264 2.66 18.56 -18.00
CA LEU A 264 2.38 20.00 -17.77
C LEU A 264 1.52 20.58 -18.87
N SER A 265 1.75 20.20 -20.13
CA SER A 265 0.95 20.64 -21.27
C SER A 265 -0.48 20.11 -21.23
N LEU A 266 -0.66 18.83 -20.85
CA LEU A 266 -1.97 18.20 -20.70
C LEU A 266 -2.79 18.82 -19.55
N CYS A 267 -2.11 19.27 -18.49
CA CYS A 267 -2.73 19.86 -17.30
C CYS A 267 -2.63 21.39 -17.23
N ARG A 268 -2.40 22.08 -18.35
CA ARG A 268 -2.17 23.54 -18.42
C ARG A 268 -3.29 24.40 -17.81
N GLU A 269 -4.52 23.86 -17.72
CA GLU A 269 -5.67 24.55 -17.12
C GLU A 269 -5.68 24.45 -15.59
N LEU A 270 -4.83 23.61 -15.00
CA LEU A 270 -4.73 23.43 -13.58
C LEU A 270 -3.56 24.24 -13.00
N ARG A 271 -3.69 24.63 -11.73
CA ARG A 271 -2.59 25.20 -10.96
C ARG A 271 -1.68 24.09 -10.47
N VAL A 272 -0.45 24.01 -10.96
CA VAL A 272 0.55 23.04 -10.51
C VAL A 272 1.00 23.39 -9.09
N LEU A 273 0.86 22.45 -8.16
CA LEU A 273 1.31 22.56 -6.76
C LEU A 273 2.64 21.86 -6.55
N ALA A 274 2.82 20.70 -7.19
CA ALA A 274 4.08 19.94 -7.19
C ALA A 274 4.24 19.22 -8.53
N TYR A 275 5.48 19.09 -8.98
CA TYR A 275 5.83 18.38 -10.20
C TYR A 275 7.21 17.75 -10.09
N ARG A 276 7.34 16.56 -10.65
CA ARG A 276 8.62 15.86 -10.79
C ARG A 276 8.65 15.16 -12.14
N GLU A 277 9.80 15.18 -12.78
CA GLU A 277 10.11 14.40 -13.97
C GLU A 277 11.48 13.74 -13.81
N GLY A 278 11.60 12.49 -14.22
CA GLY A 278 12.82 11.72 -14.10
C GLY A 278 12.73 10.55 -13.12
N ALA A 279 13.88 10.05 -12.68
CA ALA A 279 13.98 8.98 -11.69
C ALA A 279 14.69 9.48 -10.44
N LEU A 280 14.31 8.94 -9.27
CA LEU A 280 15.00 9.20 -8.00
C LEU A 280 16.45 8.67 -8.05
N ASP A 281 16.63 7.45 -8.59
CA ASP A 281 17.94 6.92 -8.97
C ASP A 281 17.97 6.63 -10.48
N PRO A 282 18.70 7.43 -11.27
CA PRO A 282 18.79 7.22 -12.72
C PRO A 282 19.36 5.86 -13.15
N ARG A 283 20.02 5.12 -12.26
CA ARG A 283 20.59 3.80 -12.59
C ARG A 283 19.55 2.69 -12.48
N THR A 284 18.56 2.84 -11.60
CA THR A 284 17.59 1.79 -11.28
C THR A 284 16.17 2.14 -11.73
N GLY A 285 15.85 3.41 -12.00
CA GLY A 285 14.50 3.88 -12.34
C GLY A 285 13.50 3.74 -11.17
N PRO A 286 12.20 3.75 -11.45
CA PRO A 286 11.61 4.08 -12.75
C PRO A 286 11.73 5.55 -13.12
N PHE A 287 11.76 5.85 -14.43
CA PHE A 287 11.58 7.22 -14.92
C PHE A 287 10.10 7.51 -15.06
N THR A 288 9.61 8.48 -14.28
CA THR A 288 8.20 8.88 -14.23
C THR A 288 8.05 10.39 -14.33
N ALA A 289 6.90 10.84 -14.80
CA ALA A 289 6.40 12.19 -14.55
C ALA A 289 5.29 12.11 -13.50
N ALA A 290 5.36 12.94 -12.48
CA ALA A 290 4.40 13.00 -11.40
C ALA A 290 3.94 14.44 -11.18
N LEU A 291 2.62 14.63 -10.98
CA LEU A 291 1.96 15.92 -10.84
C LEU A 291 0.98 15.90 -9.67
N LEU A 292 0.99 16.95 -8.88
CA LEU A 292 -0.11 17.37 -8.03
C LEU A 292 -0.57 18.73 -8.55
N ALA A 293 -1.83 18.84 -8.97
CA ALA A 293 -2.37 20.09 -9.48
C ALA A 293 -3.79 20.33 -8.98
N GLN A 294 -4.19 21.60 -8.94
CA GLN A 294 -5.48 22.06 -8.42
C GLN A 294 -6.32 22.70 -9.51
N SER A 295 -7.60 22.34 -9.55
CA SER A 295 -8.59 23.03 -10.37
C SER A 295 -8.76 24.48 -9.90
N PRO A 296 -8.93 25.46 -10.81
CA PRO A 296 -9.28 26.83 -10.43
C PRO A 296 -10.53 26.88 -9.55
N SER A 297 -10.56 27.88 -8.64
CA SER A 297 -11.70 28.14 -7.75
C SER A 297 -12.88 28.74 -8.46
#